data_489ac4089ca7261287cf9f8483e6595f
#
_entry.id   489ac4089ca7261287cf9f8483e6595f
#
_cell.length_a   1.000
_cell.length_b   1.000
_cell.length_c   1.000
_cell.angle_alpha   90.00
_cell.angle_beta   90.00
_cell.angle_gamma   90.00
#
_symmetry.space_group_name_H-M   'P 1'
#
loop_
_entity.id
_entity.type
_entity.pdbx_description
1 polymer ?
#
loop_
_entity_poly.entity_id
_entity_poly.type
_entity_poly.pdbx_seq_one_letter_code
_entity_poly.pdbx_strand_id
1 'polypeptide(L)'
;MMKKGWIIGIVVVVLLVIFGASSYNGLVSASEDVDNKWSQVDNQLKRRADLIPNLVETVKGYASHETEAIKAVSDARSKLAGANSTEDAIDADQELSGALSRLLVVVENYPDLKANENFKGLMDSLEGTENRLTVARKDYNDEVTNYNKMIKRFPKNMMAGAFGFDAKPYFEVTDQEKETPKVDFGSDK
;
A
#
# COMPACT_ATOMS: atom_id res chain seq x y z
N MET A 1 27.20 37.00 -42.11
CA MET A 1 27.38 36.53 -40.73
C MET A 1 26.07 36.19 -39.99
N MET A 2 24.92 36.82 -40.32
CA MET A 2 23.60 36.53 -39.73
C MET A 2 23.10 35.08 -39.87
N LYS A 3 23.43 34.38 -40.97
CA LYS A 3 22.95 32.99 -41.21
C LYS A 3 23.48 31.94 -40.23
N LYS A 4 24.71 32.10 -39.71
CA LYS A 4 25.28 31.12 -38.76
C LYS A 4 24.63 31.24 -37.35
N GLY A 5 24.34 32.47 -36.90
CA GLY A 5 23.65 32.67 -35.60
C GLY A 5 22.24 32.11 -35.60
N TRP A 6 21.52 32.21 -36.72
CA TRP A 6 20.15 31.69 -36.82
C TRP A 6 20.11 30.14 -36.81
N ILE A 7 21.09 29.51 -37.46
CA ILE A 7 21.26 28.05 -37.43
C ILE A 7 21.55 27.57 -35.99
N ILE A 8 22.43 28.25 -35.26
CA ILE A 8 22.73 27.94 -33.88
C ILE A 8 21.44 28.08 -33.01
N GLY A 9 20.65 29.14 -33.22
CA GLY A 9 19.40 29.34 -32.51
C GLY A 9 18.40 28.21 -32.76
N ILE A 10 18.25 27.77 -34.02
CA ILE A 10 17.38 26.64 -34.37
C ILE A 10 17.86 25.35 -33.69
N VAL A 11 19.16 25.06 -33.74
CA VAL A 11 19.74 23.85 -33.11
C VAL A 11 19.48 23.84 -31.61
N VAL A 12 19.65 24.98 -30.92
CA VAL A 12 19.37 25.08 -29.48
C VAL A 12 17.89 24.82 -29.19
N VAL A 13 16.97 25.39 -29.98
CA VAL A 13 15.53 25.14 -29.82
C VAL A 13 15.19 23.68 -30.02
N VAL A 14 15.72 23.03 -31.06
CA VAL A 14 15.51 21.60 -31.31
C VAL A 14 16.02 20.74 -30.16
N LEU A 15 17.20 21.04 -29.61
CA LEU A 15 17.75 20.33 -28.46
C LEU A 15 16.87 20.52 -27.22
N LEU A 16 16.34 21.72 -26.96
CA LEU A 16 15.41 21.97 -25.86
C LEU A 16 14.10 21.20 -26.01
N VAL A 17 13.56 21.10 -27.22
CA VAL A 17 12.34 20.32 -27.51
C VAL A 17 12.59 18.83 -27.28
N ILE A 18 13.68 18.27 -27.79
CA ILE A 18 14.06 16.87 -27.60
C ILE A 18 14.27 16.59 -26.11
N PHE A 19 14.96 17.46 -25.41
CA PHE A 19 15.17 17.34 -23.96
C PHE A 19 13.85 17.41 -23.18
N GLY A 20 12.94 18.35 -23.54
CA GLY A 20 11.63 18.47 -22.93
C GLY A 20 10.78 17.21 -23.13
N ALA A 21 10.69 16.72 -24.37
CA ALA A 21 9.96 15.50 -24.71
C ALA A 21 10.51 14.27 -23.96
N SER A 22 11.83 14.12 -23.92
CA SER A 22 12.48 13.01 -23.18
C SER A 22 12.23 13.11 -21.68
N SER A 23 12.28 14.31 -21.11
CA SER A 23 12.01 14.53 -19.69
C SER A 23 10.56 14.22 -19.33
N TYR A 24 9.61 14.66 -20.16
CA TYR A 24 8.18 14.37 -20.00
C TYR A 24 7.90 12.86 -20.06
N ASN A 25 8.39 12.18 -21.12
CA ASN A 25 8.22 10.73 -21.25
C ASN A 25 8.82 9.98 -20.07
N GLY A 26 9.95 10.43 -19.53
CA GLY A 26 10.56 9.85 -18.34
C GLY A 26 9.73 10.03 -17.08
N LEU A 27 9.01 11.16 -16.93
CA LEU A 27 8.08 11.39 -15.81
C LEU A 27 6.82 10.53 -15.96
N VAL A 28 6.27 10.42 -17.16
CA VAL A 28 5.12 9.54 -17.45
C VAL A 28 5.47 8.09 -17.12
N SER A 29 6.59 7.58 -17.61
CA SER A 29 7.03 6.21 -17.33
C SER A 29 7.18 5.96 -15.83
N ALA A 30 7.83 6.87 -15.11
CA ALA A 30 8.01 6.72 -13.67
C ALA A 30 6.67 6.79 -12.89
N SER A 31 5.69 7.58 -13.35
CA SER A 31 4.35 7.57 -12.78
C SER A 31 3.64 6.23 -13.00
N GLU A 32 3.71 5.71 -14.23
CA GLU A 32 3.12 4.41 -14.59
C GLU A 32 3.78 3.26 -13.82
N ASP A 33 5.09 3.33 -13.55
CA ASP A 33 5.78 2.32 -12.74
C ASP A 33 5.26 2.30 -11.29
N VAL A 34 4.98 3.48 -10.70
CA VAL A 34 4.31 3.58 -9.38
C VAL A 34 2.92 2.96 -9.44
N ASP A 35 2.10 3.28 -10.45
CA ASP A 35 0.74 2.79 -10.59
C ASP A 35 0.71 1.27 -10.83
N ASN A 36 1.69 0.71 -11.53
CA ASN A 36 1.91 -0.73 -11.67
C ASN A 36 2.23 -1.41 -10.33
N LYS A 37 3.08 -0.79 -9.48
CA LYS A 37 3.38 -1.32 -8.15
C LYS A 37 2.17 -1.22 -7.23
N TRP A 38 1.41 -0.11 -7.31
CA TRP A 38 0.14 0.02 -6.60
C TRP A 38 -0.84 -1.10 -6.95
N SER A 39 -0.97 -1.44 -8.23
CA SER A 39 -1.85 -2.54 -8.66
C SER A 39 -1.50 -3.88 -8.01
N GLN A 40 -0.22 -4.14 -7.70
CA GLN A 40 0.18 -5.34 -6.96
C GLN A 40 -0.27 -5.29 -5.50
N VAL A 41 -0.16 -4.12 -4.85
CA VAL A 41 -0.69 -3.89 -3.50
C VAL A 41 -2.20 -4.10 -3.48
N ASP A 42 -2.93 -3.44 -4.36
CA ASP A 42 -4.40 -3.50 -4.48
C ASP A 42 -4.90 -4.94 -4.67
N ASN A 43 -4.21 -5.75 -5.47
CA ASN A 43 -4.52 -7.17 -5.62
C ASN A 43 -4.41 -7.97 -4.31
N GLN A 44 -3.41 -7.65 -3.45
CA GLN A 44 -3.30 -8.31 -2.14
C GLN A 44 -4.34 -7.79 -1.15
N LEU A 45 -4.67 -6.49 -1.19
CA LEU A 45 -5.73 -5.90 -0.38
C LEU A 45 -7.09 -6.51 -0.71
N LYS A 46 -7.43 -6.67 -1.99
CA LYS A 46 -8.64 -7.35 -2.44
C LYS A 46 -8.68 -8.80 -1.97
N ARG A 47 -7.59 -9.54 -2.14
CA ARG A 47 -7.50 -10.92 -1.66
C ARG A 47 -7.71 -11.03 -0.16
N ARG A 48 -7.15 -10.10 0.62
CA ARG A 48 -7.35 -10.01 2.07
C ARG A 48 -8.82 -9.76 2.40
N ALA A 49 -9.45 -8.78 1.74
CA ALA A 49 -10.87 -8.45 1.91
C ALA A 49 -11.81 -9.61 1.55
N ASP A 50 -11.45 -10.46 0.58
CA ASP A 50 -12.24 -11.62 0.15
C ASP A 50 -12.20 -12.78 1.16
N LEU A 51 -11.17 -12.87 1.98
CA LEU A 51 -11.07 -13.89 3.04
C LEU A 51 -11.94 -13.55 4.27
N ILE A 52 -12.22 -12.27 4.51
CA ILE A 52 -12.89 -11.79 5.71
C ILE A 52 -14.30 -12.33 5.90
N PRO A 53 -15.19 -12.40 4.89
CA PRO A 53 -16.53 -12.95 5.08
C PRO A 53 -16.52 -14.38 5.63
N ASN A 54 -15.63 -15.23 5.10
CA ASN A 54 -15.50 -16.61 5.56
C ASN A 54 -14.96 -16.70 7.00
N LEU A 55 -14.00 -15.82 7.34
CA LEU A 55 -13.49 -15.71 8.70
C LEU A 55 -14.60 -15.30 9.67
N VAL A 56 -15.36 -14.25 9.34
CA VAL A 56 -16.47 -13.74 10.14
C VAL A 56 -17.54 -14.81 10.37
N GLU A 57 -17.95 -15.53 9.32
CA GLU A 57 -18.95 -16.60 9.47
C GLU A 57 -18.42 -17.79 10.30
N THR A 58 -17.14 -18.13 10.15
CA THR A 58 -16.51 -19.16 11.01
C THR A 58 -16.49 -18.73 12.48
N VAL A 59 -16.09 -17.49 12.75
CA VAL A 59 -16.06 -16.96 14.13
C VAL A 59 -17.47 -16.89 14.74
N LYS A 60 -18.47 -16.43 13.99
CA LYS A 60 -19.88 -16.39 14.45
C LYS A 60 -20.40 -17.76 14.91
N GLY A 61 -19.96 -18.84 14.27
CA GLY A 61 -20.36 -20.19 14.63
C GLY A 61 -19.93 -20.62 16.03
N TYR A 62 -18.90 -20.00 16.61
CA TYR A 62 -18.33 -20.32 17.92
C TYR A 62 -18.42 -19.18 18.93
N ALA A 63 -18.40 -17.95 18.49
CA ALA A 63 -18.30 -16.73 19.30
C ALA A 63 -19.42 -15.73 18.92
N SER A 64 -20.66 -16.17 18.85
CA SER A 64 -21.83 -15.38 18.41
C SER A 64 -22.10 -14.14 19.28
N HIS A 65 -21.60 -14.12 20.51
CA HIS A 65 -21.76 -12.99 21.45
C HIS A 65 -20.77 -11.84 21.20
N GLU A 66 -19.71 -12.08 20.41
CA GLU A 66 -18.64 -11.11 20.13
C GLU A 66 -19.04 -10.16 18.98
N THR A 67 -20.24 -9.61 19.08
CA THR A 67 -20.84 -8.83 17.98
C THR A 67 -20.06 -7.57 17.65
N GLU A 68 -19.41 -6.94 18.63
CA GLU A 68 -18.62 -5.70 18.43
C GLU A 68 -17.35 -5.96 17.61
N ALA A 69 -16.57 -6.99 17.98
CA ALA A 69 -15.35 -7.33 17.25
C ALA A 69 -15.66 -7.81 15.82
N ILE A 70 -16.69 -8.63 15.66
CA ILE A 70 -17.16 -9.12 14.37
C ILE A 70 -17.63 -7.96 13.48
N LYS A 71 -18.40 -7.02 14.07
CA LYS A 71 -18.89 -5.85 13.36
C LYS A 71 -17.73 -4.94 12.92
N ALA A 72 -16.76 -4.69 13.80
CA ALA A 72 -15.60 -3.86 13.50
C ALA A 72 -14.82 -4.39 12.28
N VAL A 73 -14.60 -5.71 12.18
CA VAL A 73 -13.94 -6.34 11.03
C VAL A 73 -14.78 -6.21 9.76
N SER A 74 -16.11 -6.42 9.86
CA SER A 74 -17.01 -6.30 8.71
C SER A 74 -17.10 -4.87 8.18
N ASP A 75 -17.14 -3.88 9.09
CA ASP A 75 -17.17 -2.46 8.72
C ASP A 75 -15.84 -2.02 8.06
N ALA A 76 -14.70 -2.40 8.64
CA ALA A 76 -13.38 -2.10 8.07
C ALA A 76 -13.19 -2.76 6.70
N ARG A 77 -13.63 -4.01 6.52
CA ARG A 77 -13.65 -4.69 5.22
C ARG A 77 -14.48 -3.92 4.20
N SER A 78 -15.65 -3.41 4.61
CA SER A 78 -16.54 -2.67 3.71
C SER A 78 -15.92 -1.34 3.27
N LYS A 79 -15.20 -0.66 4.17
CA LYS A 79 -14.41 0.55 3.83
C LYS A 79 -13.31 0.23 2.81
N LEU A 80 -12.55 -0.85 3.04
CA LEU A 80 -11.50 -1.26 2.11
C LEU A 80 -12.06 -1.61 0.73
N ALA A 81 -13.17 -2.31 0.66
CA ALA A 81 -13.83 -2.65 -0.61
C ALA A 81 -14.44 -1.44 -1.33
N GLY A 82 -14.74 -0.36 -0.60
CA GLY A 82 -15.29 0.90 -1.12
C GLY A 82 -14.26 2.00 -1.33
N ALA A 83 -12.97 1.75 -1.09
CA ALA A 83 -11.91 2.73 -1.28
C ALA A 83 -11.81 3.16 -2.75
N ASN A 84 -11.77 4.48 -2.98
CA ASN A 84 -11.74 5.06 -4.32
C ASN A 84 -10.39 5.73 -4.66
N SER A 85 -9.51 5.84 -3.68
CA SER A 85 -8.16 6.40 -3.85
C SER A 85 -7.12 5.50 -3.17
N THR A 86 -5.85 5.71 -3.51
CA THR A 86 -4.71 5.04 -2.86
C THR A 86 -4.69 5.34 -1.36
N GLU A 87 -4.91 6.60 -0.96
CA GLU A 87 -4.97 7.03 0.43
C GLU A 87 -6.11 6.33 1.19
N ASP A 88 -7.33 6.31 0.63
CA ASP A 88 -8.47 5.65 1.25
C ASP A 88 -8.20 4.15 1.46
N ALA A 89 -7.55 3.49 0.50
CA ALA A 89 -7.23 2.07 0.59
C ALA A 89 -6.17 1.79 1.67
N ILE A 90 -5.17 2.67 1.81
CA ILE A 90 -4.14 2.59 2.85
C ILE A 90 -4.79 2.73 4.24
N ASP A 91 -5.61 3.76 4.44
CA ASP A 91 -6.27 4.01 5.72
C ASP A 91 -7.24 2.88 6.09
N ALA A 92 -8.02 2.40 5.12
CA ALA A 92 -8.95 1.29 5.33
C ALA A 92 -8.24 -0.04 5.66
N ASP A 93 -7.07 -0.29 5.09
CA ASP A 93 -6.28 -1.48 5.42
C ASP A 93 -5.68 -1.42 6.82
N GLN A 94 -5.26 -0.23 7.28
CA GLN A 94 -4.84 -0.03 8.68
C GLN A 94 -6.00 -0.28 9.65
N GLU A 95 -7.21 0.23 9.35
CA GLU A 95 -8.40 -0.05 10.17
C GLU A 95 -8.71 -1.55 10.21
N LEU A 96 -8.63 -2.24 9.06
CA LEU A 96 -8.86 -3.68 8.98
C LEU A 96 -7.83 -4.47 9.78
N SER A 97 -6.57 -4.10 9.74
CA SER A 97 -5.48 -4.70 10.53
C SER A 97 -5.73 -4.55 12.02
N GLY A 98 -6.14 -3.36 12.47
CA GLY A 98 -6.52 -3.11 13.86
C GLY A 98 -7.75 -3.89 14.32
N ALA A 99 -8.76 -4.00 13.46
CA ALA A 99 -9.97 -4.78 13.74
C ALA A 99 -9.68 -6.28 13.82
N LEU A 100 -8.88 -6.82 12.91
CA LEU A 100 -8.43 -8.22 12.92
C LEU A 100 -7.62 -8.54 14.18
N SER A 101 -6.71 -7.67 14.60
CA SER A 101 -5.93 -7.86 15.81
C SER A 101 -6.83 -7.97 17.04
N ARG A 102 -7.86 -7.12 17.15
CA ARG A 102 -8.85 -7.19 18.24
C ARG A 102 -9.66 -8.48 18.19
N LEU A 103 -10.10 -8.91 17.00
CA LEU A 103 -10.83 -10.17 16.84
C LEU A 103 -9.97 -11.36 17.27
N LEU A 104 -8.67 -11.37 16.96
CA LEU A 104 -7.76 -12.46 17.36
C LEU A 104 -7.58 -12.54 18.86
N VAL A 105 -7.55 -11.41 19.58
CA VAL A 105 -7.53 -11.41 21.06
C VAL A 105 -8.79 -12.05 21.63
N VAL A 106 -9.95 -11.78 21.04
CA VAL A 106 -11.23 -12.41 21.44
C VAL A 106 -11.19 -13.92 21.19
N VAL A 107 -10.69 -14.37 20.04
CA VAL A 107 -10.57 -15.79 19.66
C VAL A 107 -9.76 -16.61 20.67
N GLU A 108 -8.83 -15.99 21.41
CA GLU A 108 -8.07 -16.67 22.47
C GLU A 108 -8.98 -17.30 23.54
N ASN A 109 -10.16 -16.74 23.77
CA ASN A 109 -11.14 -17.25 24.76
C ASN A 109 -11.98 -18.43 24.21
N TYR A 110 -11.80 -18.83 22.94
CA TYR A 110 -12.59 -19.86 22.26
C TYR A 110 -11.71 -21.02 21.75
N PRO A 111 -11.29 -21.96 22.62
CA PRO A 111 -10.37 -23.05 22.24
C PRO A 111 -10.87 -23.92 21.08
N ASP A 112 -12.20 -24.18 21.03
CA ASP A 112 -12.82 -24.98 19.98
C ASP A 112 -12.73 -24.31 18.61
N LEU A 113 -12.84 -22.98 18.56
CA LEU A 113 -12.63 -22.20 17.34
C LEU A 113 -11.16 -22.28 16.88
N LYS A 114 -10.22 -22.12 17.82
CA LYS A 114 -8.78 -22.27 17.52
C LYS A 114 -8.42 -23.65 17.00
N ALA A 115 -9.12 -24.68 17.45
CA ALA A 115 -8.91 -26.06 17.00
C ALA A 115 -9.55 -26.34 15.62
N ASN A 116 -10.48 -25.50 15.16
CA ASN A 116 -11.22 -25.71 13.91
C ASN A 116 -10.31 -25.62 12.69
N GLU A 117 -10.33 -26.64 11.84
CA GLU A 117 -9.48 -26.73 10.63
C GLU A 117 -9.76 -25.60 9.61
N ASN A 118 -11.03 -25.21 9.42
CA ASN A 118 -11.38 -24.13 8.51
C ASN A 118 -10.84 -22.79 9.03
N PHE A 119 -10.93 -22.54 10.35
CA PHE A 119 -10.37 -21.34 10.94
C PHE A 119 -8.84 -21.28 10.74
N LYS A 120 -8.12 -22.38 11.01
CA LYS A 120 -6.67 -22.46 10.78
C LYS A 120 -6.32 -22.17 9.31
N GLY A 121 -6.99 -22.83 8.36
CA GLY A 121 -6.72 -22.62 6.93
C GLY A 121 -7.01 -21.17 6.47
N LEU A 122 -8.00 -20.49 7.08
CA LEU A 122 -8.25 -19.07 6.82
C LEU A 122 -7.15 -18.19 7.42
N MET A 123 -6.68 -18.49 8.63
CA MET A 123 -5.57 -17.77 9.26
C MET A 123 -4.27 -17.94 8.48
N ASP A 124 -3.94 -19.15 8.03
CA ASP A 124 -2.78 -19.41 7.17
C ASP A 124 -2.87 -18.62 5.84
N SER A 125 -4.07 -18.52 5.29
CA SER A 125 -4.33 -17.76 4.05
C SER A 125 -4.18 -16.26 4.26
N LEU A 126 -4.64 -15.73 5.39
CA LEU A 126 -4.50 -14.33 5.77
C LEU A 126 -3.03 -13.99 6.02
N GLU A 127 -2.30 -14.82 6.78
CA GLU A 127 -0.86 -14.65 7.03
C GLU A 127 -0.07 -14.68 5.71
N GLY A 128 -0.35 -15.66 4.85
CA GLY A 128 0.28 -15.73 3.53
C GLY A 128 -0.04 -14.53 2.64
N THR A 129 -1.21 -13.90 2.80
CA THR A 129 -1.58 -12.68 2.09
C THR A 129 -0.86 -11.47 2.68
N GLU A 130 -0.76 -11.37 4.01
CA GLU A 130 -0.02 -10.30 4.69
C GLU A 130 1.47 -10.31 4.35
N ASN A 131 2.09 -11.49 4.30
CA ASN A 131 3.49 -11.61 3.88
C ASN A 131 3.71 -11.10 2.45
N ARG A 132 2.79 -11.40 1.52
CA ARG A 132 2.85 -10.87 0.14
C ARG A 132 2.56 -9.37 0.08
N LEU A 133 1.62 -8.90 0.89
CA LEU A 133 1.29 -7.48 0.99
C LEU A 133 2.49 -6.67 1.50
N THR A 134 3.22 -7.18 2.51
CA THR A 134 4.44 -6.55 3.03
C THR A 134 5.50 -6.36 1.94
N VAL A 135 5.71 -7.37 1.09
CA VAL A 135 6.64 -7.26 -0.05
C VAL A 135 6.13 -6.25 -1.08
N ALA A 136 4.84 -6.30 -1.42
CA ALA A 136 4.23 -5.38 -2.39
C ALA A 136 4.28 -3.92 -1.91
N ARG A 137 4.02 -3.67 -0.60
CA ARG A 137 4.15 -2.35 0.04
C ARG A 137 5.58 -1.81 -0.06
N LYS A 138 6.57 -2.66 0.22
CA LYS A 138 7.98 -2.29 0.09
C LYS A 138 8.31 -1.87 -1.33
N ASP A 139 7.96 -2.69 -2.31
CA ASP A 139 8.22 -2.41 -3.74
C ASP A 139 7.53 -1.12 -4.20
N TYR A 140 6.28 -0.90 -3.76
CA TYR A 140 5.54 0.33 -4.03
C TYR A 140 6.24 1.55 -3.43
N ASN A 141 6.65 1.50 -2.16
CA ASN A 141 7.32 2.60 -1.48
C ASN A 141 8.69 2.91 -2.09
N ASP A 142 9.42 1.91 -2.56
CA ASP A 142 10.68 2.09 -3.27
C ASP A 142 10.45 2.88 -4.58
N GLU A 143 9.40 2.55 -5.34
CA GLU A 143 9.08 3.25 -6.59
C GLU A 143 8.52 4.66 -6.34
N VAL A 144 7.65 4.83 -5.34
CA VAL A 144 7.20 6.17 -4.88
C VAL A 144 8.40 7.05 -4.51
N THR A 145 9.40 6.47 -3.83
CA THR A 145 10.63 7.19 -3.47
C THR A 145 11.39 7.66 -4.72
N ASN A 146 11.54 6.79 -5.71
CA ASN A 146 12.21 7.10 -6.97
C ASN A 146 11.48 8.20 -7.74
N TYR A 147 10.17 8.06 -7.89
CA TYR A 147 9.31 9.03 -8.55
C TYR A 147 9.32 10.38 -7.82
N ASN A 148 9.06 10.41 -6.50
CA ASN A 148 9.03 11.64 -5.72
C ASN A 148 10.39 12.38 -5.71
N LYS A 149 11.50 11.65 -5.75
CA LYS A 149 12.83 12.23 -5.96
C LYS A 149 12.99 12.81 -7.36
N MET A 150 12.45 12.13 -8.38
CA MET A 150 12.56 12.56 -9.78
C MET A 150 11.83 13.87 -10.03
N ILE A 151 10.60 14.03 -9.53
CA ILE A 151 9.80 15.27 -9.70
C ILE A 151 10.38 16.47 -8.92
N LYS A 152 11.23 16.23 -7.90
CA LYS A 152 11.89 17.29 -7.11
C LYS A 152 13.24 17.73 -7.65
N ARG A 153 13.86 16.94 -8.55
CA ARG A 153 15.22 17.25 -9.04
C ARG A 153 15.19 18.15 -10.29
N PHE A 154 16.10 19.13 -10.32
CA PHE A 154 16.32 19.94 -11.51
C PHE A 154 16.96 19.06 -12.61
N PRO A 155 16.59 19.24 -13.90
CA PRO A 155 15.59 20.18 -14.42
C PRO A 155 14.17 19.60 -14.50
N LYS A 156 13.93 18.33 -14.11
CA LYS A 156 12.63 17.64 -14.21
C LYS A 156 11.53 18.29 -13.34
N ASN A 157 11.90 18.94 -12.22
CA ASN A 157 10.95 19.64 -11.35
C ASN A 157 10.18 20.77 -12.08
N MET A 158 10.80 21.42 -13.05
CA MET A 158 10.12 22.46 -13.87
C MET A 158 9.03 21.83 -14.76
N MET A 159 9.34 20.66 -15.32
CA MET A 159 8.37 19.91 -16.13
C MET A 159 7.26 19.32 -15.24
N ALA A 160 7.61 18.77 -14.09
CA ALA A 160 6.65 18.23 -13.15
C ALA A 160 5.61 19.29 -12.74
N GLY A 161 6.04 20.47 -12.34
CA GLY A 161 5.16 21.56 -11.98
C GLY A 161 4.30 22.09 -13.16
N ALA A 162 4.85 22.11 -14.37
CA ALA A 162 4.13 22.58 -15.56
C ALA A 162 3.06 21.59 -16.06
N PHE A 163 3.23 20.30 -15.86
CA PHE A 163 2.36 19.23 -16.37
C PHE A 163 1.58 18.50 -15.28
N GLY A 164 1.61 18.97 -14.02
CA GLY A 164 0.79 18.43 -12.93
C GLY A 164 1.23 17.06 -12.43
N PHE A 165 2.54 16.79 -12.42
CA PHE A 165 3.10 15.59 -11.79
C PHE A 165 3.30 15.84 -10.29
N ASP A 166 2.31 15.45 -9.49
CA ASP A 166 2.32 15.60 -8.04
C ASP A 166 3.00 14.42 -7.32
N ALA A 167 3.40 14.65 -6.07
CA ALA A 167 3.99 13.60 -5.25
C ALA A 167 2.97 12.49 -4.96
N LYS A 168 3.38 11.24 -5.08
CA LYS A 168 2.56 10.07 -4.73
C LYS A 168 2.71 9.77 -3.23
N PRO A 169 1.63 9.32 -2.57
CA PRO A 169 1.65 8.96 -1.14
C PRO A 169 2.47 7.70 -0.90
N TYR A 170 3.05 7.60 0.31
CA TYR A 170 3.68 6.38 0.78
C TYR A 170 2.66 5.49 1.46
N PHE A 171 2.82 4.19 1.33
CA PHE A 171 2.15 3.24 2.21
C PHE A 171 2.90 3.20 3.55
N GLU A 172 2.42 3.98 4.52
CA GLU A 172 3.05 4.04 5.84
C GLU A 172 2.66 2.80 6.68
N VAL A 173 3.61 2.29 7.44
CA VAL A 173 3.35 1.29 8.48
C VAL A 173 2.83 1.99 9.74
N THR A 174 1.90 1.35 10.44
CA THR A 174 1.37 1.86 11.71
C THR A 174 2.47 2.00 12.75
N ASP A 175 2.30 2.92 13.71
CA ASP A 175 3.27 3.11 14.80
C ASP A 175 3.44 1.82 15.64
N GLN A 176 2.44 0.94 15.68
CA GLN A 176 2.52 -0.38 16.33
C GLN A 176 3.47 -1.34 15.61
N GLU A 177 3.57 -1.27 14.28
CA GLU A 177 4.52 -2.08 13.49
C GLU A 177 5.95 -1.52 13.55
N LYS A 178 6.12 -0.27 13.97
CA LYS A 178 7.44 0.35 14.20
C LYS A 178 8.05 -0.04 15.54
N GLU A 179 7.25 -0.51 16.51
CA GLU A 179 7.77 -0.98 17.78
C GLU A 179 8.41 -2.35 17.63
N THR A 180 9.74 -2.40 17.73
CA THR A 180 10.47 -3.67 17.79
C THR A 180 10.01 -4.44 19.05
N PRO A 181 9.55 -5.69 18.94
CA PRO A 181 9.21 -6.50 20.11
C PRO A 181 10.39 -6.53 21.08
N LYS A 182 10.22 -5.98 22.26
CA LYS A 182 11.22 -6.12 23.33
C LYS A 182 11.17 -7.56 23.85
N VAL A 183 12.10 -8.37 23.41
CA VAL A 183 12.29 -9.70 23.96
C VAL A 183 12.99 -9.52 25.32
N ASP A 184 12.24 -9.64 26.41
CA ASP A 184 12.80 -9.71 27.75
C ASP A 184 13.15 -11.17 28.04
N PHE A 185 14.44 -11.46 28.01
CA PHE A 185 14.96 -12.78 28.37
C PHE A 185 15.07 -12.96 29.88
N GLY A 186 14.15 -12.37 30.67
CA GLY A 186 14.07 -12.50 32.13
C GLY A 186 15.38 -12.95 32.76
N SER A 187 16.21 -12.02 33.19
CA SER A 187 17.37 -12.35 34.01
C SER A 187 16.89 -12.63 35.44
N ASP A 188 16.34 -13.83 35.66
CA ASP A 188 16.16 -14.33 37.02
C ASP A 188 17.54 -14.53 37.65
N LYS A 189 17.81 -13.68 38.65
CA LYS A 189 18.85 -13.87 39.65
C LYS A 189 18.24 -14.47 40.90
#